data_1654ae64e1fc0a5d783ac0008294b950
#
_entry.id   1654ae64e1fc0a5d783ac0008294b950
#
_cell.length_a   1.000
_cell.length_b   1.000
_cell.length_c   1.000
_cell.angle_alpha   90.00
_cell.angle_beta   90.00
_cell.angle_gamma   90.00
#
_symmetry.space_group_name_H-M   'P 1'
#
loop_
_entity.id
_entity.type
_entity.pdbx_description
1 polymer ?
#
loop_
_entity_poly.entity_id
_entity_poly.type
_entity_poly.pdbx_seq_one_letter_code
_entity_poly.pdbx_strand_id
1 'polypeptide(L)'
;MKISLMGYMGSGKTTIGKLLSDYMNLKFIDLDQYIEVAEHKAISKIFAESGEIYFRKIEKDYLHQVLAQNDFVLSTGGGTPAYYDNLQSINENSLSFYLQANPNNLAKRLSLSESRRPVIAHLTKEELPEFIAKHLFERNAYYQQATYTVNTNKKTEQEIVNEIREKIKSHQSLT
;
A
#
# COMPACT_ATOMS: atom_id res chain seq x y z
N MET A 1 0.30 2.34 -18.74
CA MET A 1 1.31 2.33 -17.64
C MET A 1 0.70 1.74 -16.40
N LYS A 2 1.46 0.91 -15.66
CA LYS A 2 1.00 0.27 -14.42
C LYS A 2 1.93 0.67 -13.28
N ILE A 3 1.39 1.24 -12.21
CA ILE A 3 2.15 1.73 -11.05
C ILE A 3 1.55 1.09 -9.79
N SER A 4 2.38 0.55 -8.90
CA SER A 4 1.95 0.00 -7.62
C SER A 4 2.62 0.71 -6.45
N LEU A 5 1.82 1.17 -5.49
CA LEU A 5 2.28 1.80 -4.26
C LEU A 5 2.20 0.80 -3.12
N MET A 6 3.35 0.51 -2.51
CA MET A 6 3.50 -0.37 -1.35
C MET A 6 3.92 0.41 -0.11
N GLY A 7 3.68 -0.13 1.04
CA GLY A 7 4.12 0.44 2.32
C GLY A 7 3.13 0.19 3.45
N TYR A 8 3.53 0.54 4.65
CA TYR A 8 2.75 0.31 5.86
C TYR A 8 1.42 1.09 5.87
N MET A 9 0.46 0.64 6.69
CA MET A 9 -0.76 1.41 6.94
C MET A 9 -0.40 2.82 7.44
N GLY A 10 -1.09 3.87 6.96
CA GLY A 10 -0.78 5.25 7.30
C GLY A 10 0.42 5.86 6.54
N SER A 11 1.07 5.13 5.61
CA SER A 11 2.17 5.68 4.79
C SER A 11 1.73 6.67 3.70
N GLY A 12 0.41 6.77 3.44
CA GLY A 12 -0.15 7.73 2.49
C GLY A 12 -0.46 7.16 1.10
N LYS A 13 -0.42 5.83 0.91
CA LYS A 13 -0.64 5.19 -0.40
C LYS A 13 -1.90 5.65 -1.11
N THR A 14 -3.03 5.65 -0.42
CA THR A 14 -4.33 6.05 -0.99
C THR A 14 -4.34 7.52 -1.41
N THR A 15 -3.79 8.42 -0.57
CA THR A 15 -3.73 9.85 -0.88
C THR A 15 -2.79 10.14 -2.04
N ILE A 16 -1.56 9.62 -1.97
CA ILE A 16 -0.56 9.79 -3.03
C ILE A 16 -1.01 9.10 -4.32
N GLY A 17 -1.65 7.93 -4.21
CA GLY A 17 -2.17 7.19 -5.37
C GLY A 17 -3.23 7.98 -6.13
N LYS A 18 -4.17 8.60 -5.44
CA LYS A 18 -5.20 9.47 -6.06
C LYS A 18 -4.56 10.66 -6.76
N LEU A 19 -3.69 11.42 -6.06
CA LEU A 19 -3.02 12.57 -6.65
C LEU A 19 -2.17 12.19 -7.88
N LEU A 20 -1.46 11.06 -7.81
CA LEU A 20 -0.65 10.57 -8.92
C LEU A 20 -1.50 10.12 -10.10
N SER A 21 -2.62 9.42 -9.84
CA SER A 21 -3.55 8.95 -10.89
C SER A 21 -4.21 10.12 -11.60
N ASP A 22 -4.67 11.14 -10.87
CA ASP A 22 -5.23 12.37 -11.44
C ASP A 22 -4.21 13.08 -12.33
N TYR A 23 -2.96 13.23 -11.82
CA TYR A 23 -1.91 13.88 -12.58
C TYR A 23 -1.55 13.15 -13.88
N MET A 24 -1.52 11.81 -13.84
CA MET A 24 -1.10 10.97 -14.97
C MET A 24 -2.25 10.54 -15.87
N ASN A 25 -3.48 10.94 -15.55
CA ASN A 25 -4.72 10.50 -16.22
C ASN A 25 -4.83 8.96 -16.26
N LEU A 26 -4.56 8.31 -15.12
CA LEU A 26 -4.66 6.87 -14.93
C LEU A 26 -5.81 6.54 -13.97
N LYS A 27 -6.31 5.30 -14.03
CA LYS A 27 -7.31 4.81 -13.08
C LYS A 27 -6.67 4.61 -11.71
N PHE A 28 -7.26 5.15 -10.64
CA PHE A 28 -6.87 4.81 -9.27
C PHE A 28 -7.60 3.54 -8.81
N ILE A 29 -6.85 2.60 -8.22
CA ILE A 29 -7.38 1.37 -7.62
C ILE A 29 -6.81 1.23 -6.21
N ASP A 30 -7.69 1.13 -5.21
CA ASP A 30 -7.32 0.70 -3.86
C ASP A 30 -7.70 -0.77 -3.71
N LEU A 31 -6.72 -1.64 -3.45
CA LEU A 31 -6.94 -3.09 -3.42
C LEU A 31 -7.92 -3.50 -2.32
N ASP A 32 -7.81 -2.86 -1.14
CA ASP A 32 -8.72 -3.15 -0.02
C ASP A 32 -10.17 -2.84 -0.44
N GLN A 33 -10.42 -1.67 -1.04
CA GLN A 33 -11.75 -1.30 -1.55
C GLN A 33 -12.21 -2.20 -2.70
N TYR A 34 -11.28 -2.59 -3.59
CA TYR A 34 -11.61 -3.48 -4.71
C TYR A 34 -12.14 -4.83 -4.20
N ILE A 35 -11.49 -5.39 -3.17
CA ILE A 35 -11.91 -6.64 -2.53
C ILE A 35 -13.28 -6.46 -1.85
N GLU A 36 -13.48 -5.39 -1.07
CA GLU A 36 -14.75 -5.15 -0.37
C GLU A 36 -15.94 -5.04 -1.33
N VAL A 37 -15.74 -4.38 -2.47
CA VAL A 37 -16.77 -4.26 -3.52
C VAL A 37 -17.05 -5.61 -4.17
N ALA A 38 -16.02 -6.37 -4.51
CA ALA A 38 -16.15 -7.67 -5.17
C ALA A 38 -16.80 -8.73 -4.26
N GLU A 39 -16.44 -8.74 -2.98
CA GLU A 39 -16.98 -9.67 -1.99
C GLU A 39 -18.32 -9.19 -1.38
N HIS A 40 -18.77 -7.97 -1.70
CA HIS A 40 -19.93 -7.32 -1.06
C HIS A 40 -19.85 -7.33 0.47
N LYS A 41 -18.64 -7.22 1.02
CA LYS A 41 -18.37 -7.41 2.44
C LYS A 41 -17.14 -6.63 2.89
N ALA A 42 -17.23 -5.97 4.05
CA ALA A 42 -16.07 -5.31 4.65
C ALA A 42 -14.96 -6.32 5.00
N ILE A 43 -13.70 -5.93 4.82
CA ILE A 43 -12.53 -6.77 5.14
C ILE A 43 -12.59 -7.26 6.59
N SER A 44 -12.97 -6.40 7.54
CA SER A 44 -13.12 -6.79 8.95
C SER A 44 -14.09 -7.96 9.14
N LYS A 45 -15.17 -7.98 8.35
CA LYS A 45 -16.17 -9.07 8.38
C LYS A 45 -15.63 -10.33 7.73
N ILE A 46 -14.87 -10.21 6.63
CA ILE A 46 -14.20 -11.36 5.99
C ILE A 46 -13.23 -12.03 6.99
N PHE A 47 -12.43 -11.24 7.70
CA PHE A 47 -11.53 -11.76 8.75
C PHE A 47 -12.29 -12.46 9.88
N ALA A 48 -13.39 -11.88 10.34
CA ALA A 48 -14.18 -12.44 11.43
C ALA A 48 -14.88 -13.75 11.06
N GLU A 49 -15.37 -13.86 9.84
CA GLU A 49 -16.16 -15.03 9.38
C GLU A 49 -15.29 -16.15 8.78
N SER A 50 -14.24 -15.80 8.07
CA SER A 50 -13.45 -16.75 7.25
C SER A 50 -11.97 -16.81 7.65
N GLY A 51 -11.49 -15.90 8.50
CA GLY A 51 -10.12 -15.85 8.99
C GLY A 51 -9.09 -15.29 8.00
N GLU A 52 -7.86 -15.14 8.49
CA GLU A 52 -6.78 -14.50 7.73
C GLU A 52 -6.36 -15.33 6.51
N ILE A 53 -6.27 -16.65 6.63
CA ILE A 53 -5.82 -17.52 5.53
C ILE A 53 -6.72 -17.36 4.30
N TYR A 54 -8.03 -17.34 4.52
CA TYR A 54 -9.00 -17.11 3.44
C TYR A 54 -8.82 -15.73 2.82
N PHE A 55 -8.72 -14.68 3.66
CA PHE A 55 -8.51 -13.32 3.17
C PHE A 55 -7.25 -13.22 2.30
N ARG A 56 -6.11 -13.78 2.75
CA ARG A 56 -4.87 -13.72 1.97
C ARG A 56 -4.97 -14.44 0.63
N LYS A 57 -5.75 -15.52 0.55
CA LYS A 57 -6.00 -16.20 -0.71
C LYS A 57 -6.77 -15.32 -1.68
N ILE A 58 -7.90 -14.74 -1.25
CA ILE A 58 -8.68 -13.88 -2.13
C ILE A 58 -7.94 -12.56 -2.45
N GLU A 59 -7.17 -12.01 -1.51
CA GLU A 59 -6.30 -10.84 -1.74
C GLU A 59 -5.32 -11.11 -2.90
N LYS A 60 -4.68 -12.28 -2.92
CA LYS A 60 -3.83 -12.71 -4.04
C LYS A 60 -4.62 -12.75 -5.36
N ASP A 61 -5.76 -13.44 -5.37
CA ASP A 61 -6.56 -13.62 -6.58
C ASP A 61 -7.03 -12.27 -7.17
N TYR A 62 -7.48 -11.34 -6.32
CA TYR A 62 -7.88 -9.99 -6.72
C TYR A 62 -6.69 -9.12 -7.14
N LEU A 63 -5.54 -9.26 -6.49
CA LEU A 63 -4.31 -8.60 -6.92
C LEU A 63 -3.96 -8.99 -8.35
N HIS A 64 -3.98 -10.26 -8.68
CA HIS A 64 -3.70 -10.74 -10.04
C HIS A 64 -4.71 -10.21 -11.06
N GLN A 65 -6.00 -10.13 -10.72
CA GLN A 65 -7.02 -9.52 -11.58
C GLN A 65 -6.74 -8.04 -11.84
N VAL A 66 -6.28 -7.29 -10.82
CA VAL A 66 -5.91 -5.88 -10.98
C VAL A 66 -4.65 -5.74 -11.83
N LEU A 67 -3.61 -6.55 -11.58
CA LEU A 67 -2.35 -6.50 -12.33
C LEU A 67 -2.53 -6.88 -13.82
N ALA A 68 -3.56 -7.64 -14.16
CA ALA A 68 -3.91 -7.95 -15.55
C ALA A 68 -4.55 -6.77 -16.30
N GLN A 69 -5.07 -5.74 -15.60
CA GLN A 69 -5.60 -4.52 -16.20
C GLN A 69 -4.49 -3.64 -16.77
N ASN A 70 -4.87 -2.62 -17.55
CA ASN A 70 -3.96 -1.60 -18.07
C ASN A 70 -4.22 -0.24 -17.42
N ASP A 71 -3.20 0.62 -17.44
CA ASP A 71 -3.31 2.05 -17.12
C ASP A 71 -3.91 2.36 -15.75
N PHE A 72 -3.18 1.97 -14.68
CA PHE A 72 -3.62 2.18 -13.31
C PHE A 72 -2.51 2.67 -12.36
N VAL A 73 -2.94 3.27 -11.25
CA VAL A 73 -2.17 3.43 -10.02
C VAL A 73 -2.84 2.58 -8.93
N LEU A 74 -2.16 1.56 -8.46
CA LEU A 74 -2.63 0.63 -7.43
C LEU A 74 -2.09 1.03 -6.05
N SER A 75 -2.96 1.16 -5.06
CA SER A 75 -2.63 1.18 -3.64
C SER A 75 -2.81 -0.23 -3.08
N THR A 76 -1.74 -0.91 -2.66
CA THR A 76 -1.83 -2.25 -2.06
C THR A 76 -2.27 -2.18 -0.60
N GLY A 77 -2.83 -3.27 -0.07
CA GLY A 77 -2.93 -3.47 1.37
C GLY A 77 -1.55 -3.45 2.03
N GLY A 78 -1.47 -3.05 3.30
CA GLY A 78 -0.19 -3.00 4.00
C GLY A 78 0.48 -4.37 4.20
N GLY A 79 -0.29 -5.46 4.16
CA GLY A 79 0.22 -6.83 4.24
C GLY A 79 0.48 -7.48 2.89
N THR A 80 -0.15 -6.99 1.82
CA THR A 80 -0.17 -7.64 0.50
C THR A 80 1.20 -8.14 0.01
N PRO A 81 2.30 -7.36 0.07
CA PRO A 81 3.60 -7.81 -0.44
C PRO A 81 4.25 -8.94 0.38
N ALA A 82 3.78 -9.18 1.61
CA ALA A 82 4.41 -10.16 2.51
C ALA A 82 3.82 -11.57 2.39
N TYR A 83 2.80 -11.76 1.54
CA TYR A 83 2.13 -13.06 1.41
C TYR A 83 2.26 -13.61 -0.01
N TYR A 84 2.43 -14.93 -0.08
CA TYR A 84 2.56 -15.69 -1.33
C TYR A 84 3.65 -15.09 -2.25
N ASP A 85 3.39 -15.06 -3.54
CA ASP A 85 4.19 -14.47 -4.60
C ASP A 85 3.76 -13.04 -4.99
N ASN A 86 2.97 -12.39 -4.13
CA ASN A 86 2.39 -11.07 -4.42
C ASN A 86 3.44 -10.03 -4.76
N LEU A 87 4.55 -9.98 -4.00
CA LEU A 87 5.62 -9.02 -4.26
C LEU A 87 6.27 -9.23 -5.62
N GLN A 88 6.55 -10.49 -5.98
CA GLN A 88 7.08 -10.83 -7.29
C GLN A 88 6.11 -10.43 -8.38
N SER A 89 4.83 -10.79 -8.25
CA SER A 89 3.78 -10.44 -9.20
C SER A 89 3.64 -8.93 -9.38
N ILE A 90 3.73 -8.14 -8.30
CA ILE A 90 3.72 -6.68 -8.36
C ILE A 90 4.90 -6.15 -9.16
N ASN A 91 6.13 -6.61 -8.86
CA ASN A 91 7.35 -6.13 -9.49
C ASN A 91 7.46 -6.53 -10.98
N GLU A 92 6.95 -7.70 -11.35
CA GLU A 92 6.94 -8.16 -12.73
C GLU A 92 5.89 -7.46 -13.61
N ASN A 93 4.80 -7.00 -13.01
CA ASN A 93 3.65 -6.48 -13.77
C ASN A 93 3.42 -4.97 -13.61
N SER A 94 4.19 -4.28 -12.78
CA SER A 94 4.04 -2.85 -12.54
C SER A 94 5.33 -2.19 -12.07
N LEU A 95 5.44 -0.88 -12.24
CA LEU A 95 6.51 -0.10 -11.63
C LEU A 95 6.15 0.14 -10.16
N SER A 96 6.87 -0.52 -9.26
CA SER A 96 6.54 -0.52 -7.84
C SER A 96 7.30 0.54 -7.05
N PHE A 97 6.60 1.20 -6.12
CA PHE A 97 7.13 2.23 -5.23
C PHE A 97 6.84 1.91 -3.78
N TYR A 98 7.87 1.87 -2.96
CA TYR A 98 7.73 1.79 -1.50
C TYR A 98 7.62 3.20 -0.92
N LEU A 99 6.47 3.55 -0.35
CA LEU A 99 6.29 4.78 0.43
C LEU A 99 6.79 4.57 1.87
N GLN A 100 8.06 4.92 2.09
CA GLN A 100 8.74 4.71 3.36
C GLN A 100 8.41 5.83 4.34
N ALA A 101 7.86 5.48 5.50
CA ALA A 101 7.65 6.39 6.63
C ALA A 101 8.23 5.79 7.91
N ASN A 102 8.72 6.63 8.83
CA ASN A 102 9.22 6.15 10.11
C ASN A 102 8.07 5.78 11.07
N PRO A 103 8.31 4.88 12.05
CA PRO A 103 7.28 4.42 12.99
C PRO A 103 6.55 5.54 13.72
N ASN A 104 7.28 6.59 14.16
CA ASN A 104 6.69 7.71 14.89
C ASN A 104 5.71 8.51 14.02
N ASN A 105 6.04 8.75 12.75
CA ASN A 105 5.15 9.44 11.83
C ASN A 105 3.91 8.59 11.52
N LEU A 106 4.09 7.28 11.38
CA LEU A 106 2.99 6.34 11.17
C LEU A 106 2.06 6.32 12.40
N ALA A 107 2.62 6.22 13.60
CA ALA A 107 1.86 6.25 14.85
C ALA A 107 1.05 7.54 14.99
N LYS A 108 1.68 8.71 14.72
CA LYS A 108 1.00 10.00 14.75
C LYS A 108 -0.16 10.06 13.74
N ARG A 109 0.04 9.63 12.50
CA ARG A 109 -1.02 9.62 11.47
C ARG A 109 -2.16 8.67 11.83
N LEU A 110 -1.84 7.48 12.34
CA LEU A 110 -2.83 6.48 12.71
C LEU A 110 -3.62 6.86 13.97
N SER A 111 -3.00 7.55 14.93
CA SER A 111 -3.69 8.04 16.12
C SER A 111 -4.69 9.18 15.84
N LEU A 112 -4.51 9.90 14.72
CA LEU A 112 -5.41 10.97 14.27
C LEU A 112 -6.50 10.46 13.31
N SER A 113 -6.38 9.23 12.82
CA SER A 113 -7.36 8.66 11.89
C SER A 113 -8.64 8.26 12.62
N GLU A 114 -9.78 8.72 12.14
CA GLU A 114 -11.10 8.34 12.66
C GLU A 114 -11.40 6.84 12.40
N SER A 115 -10.84 6.29 11.36
CA SER A 115 -10.98 4.87 11.00
C SER A 115 -9.96 4.03 11.77
N ARG A 116 -10.34 3.51 12.92
CA ARG A 116 -9.54 2.54 13.66
C ARG A 116 -9.47 1.23 12.88
N ARG A 117 -8.30 0.92 12.34
CA ARG A 117 -8.07 -0.38 11.67
C ARG A 117 -8.13 -1.50 12.70
N PRO A 118 -8.78 -2.66 12.38
CA PRO A 118 -8.96 -3.77 13.32
C PRO A 118 -7.65 -4.20 14.01
N VAL A 119 -6.54 -4.23 13.27
CA VAL A 119 -5.22 -4.67 13.75
C VAL A 119 -4.66 -3.80 14.89
N ILE A 120 -5.04 -2.53 14.96
CA ILE A 120 -4.54 -1.56 15.97
C ILE A 120 -5.64 -1.00 16.87
N ALA A 121 -6.90 -1.45 16.69
CA ALA A 121 -8.05 -0.89 17.39
C ALA A 121 -8.00 -1.10 18.92
N HIS A 122 -7.30 -2.16 19.36
CA HIS A 122 -7.16 -2.55 20.76
C HIS A 122 -5.97 -1.89 21.45
N LEU A 123 -5.08 -1.18 20.71
CA LEU A 123 -3.86 -0.59 21.26
C LEU A 123 -4.11 0.80 21.84
N THR A 124 -3.40 1.14 22.91
CA THR A 124 -3.32 2.50 23.43
C THR A 124 -2.41 3.37 22.55
N LYS A 125 -2.45 4.69 22.76
CA LYS A 125 -1.57 5.62 22.02
C LYS A 125 -0.09 5.40 22.34
N GLU A 126 0.18 4.96 23.54
CA GLU A 126 1.54 4.67 24.08
C GLU A 126 2.12 3.39 23.48
N GLU A 127 1.30 2.37 23.28
CA GLU A 127 1.70 1.07 22.72
C GLU A 127 1.87 1.11 21.18
N LEU A 128 1.16 2.02 20.53
CA LEU A 128 1.10 2.10 19.08
C LEU A 128 2.47 2.26 18.38
N PRO A 129 3.41 3.11 18.85
CA PRO A 129 4.73 3.26 18.22
C PRO A 129 5.56 1.98 18.24
N GLU A 130 5.57 1.28 19.37
CA GLU A 130 6.33 0.02 19.53
C GLU A 130 5.74 -1.08 18.65
N PHE A 131 4.43 -1.24 18.67
CA PHE A 131 3.73 -2.19 17.80
C PHE A 131 4.03 -1.93 16.31
N ILE A 132 3.96 -0.66 15.89
CA ILE A 132 4.27 -0.29 14.50
C ILE A 132 5.73 -0.58 14.17
N ALA A 133 6.66 -0.26 15.07
CA ALA A 133 8.08 -0.49 14.83
C ALA A 133 8.38 -1.98 14.62
N LYS A 134 7.84 -2.86 15.48
CA LYS A 134 7.96 -4.31 15.37
C LYS A 134 7.35 -4.83 14.06
N HIS A 135 6.13 -4.45 13.78
CA HIS A 135 5.39 -4.89 12.59
C HIS A 135 6.01 -4.38 11.29
N LEU A 136 6.56 -3.15 11.30
CA LEU A 136 7.28 -2.58 10.18
C LEU A 136 8.62 -3.30 9.96
N PHE A 137 9.33 -3.65 11.03
CA PHE A 137 10.57 -4.42 10.95
C PHE A 137 10.36 -5.75 10.22
N GLU A 138 9.32 -6.49 10.56
CA GLU A 138 8.96 -7.77 9.93
C GLU A 138 8.64 -7.62 8.43
N ARG A 139 8.05 -6.49 8.04
CA ARG A 139 7.57 -6.24 6.65
C ARG A 139 8.56 -5.47 5.79
N ASN A 140 9.53 -4.80 6.39
CA ASN A 140 10.43 -3.92 5.67
C ASN A 140 11.27 -4.65 4.62
N ALA A 141 11.64 -5.90 4.88
CA ALA A 141 12.35 -6.75 3.92
C ALA A 141 11.57 -6.97 2.60
N TYR A 142 10.25 -6.98 2.67
CA TYR A 142 9.40 -7.07 1.48
C TYR A 142 9.28 -5.71 0.78
N TYR A 143 9.01 -4.64 1.54
CA TYR A 143 8.84 -3.31 0.94
C TYR A 143 10.10 -2.81 0.24
N GLN A 144 11.30 -3.09 0.80
CA GLN A 144 12.58 -2.67 0.22
C GLN A 144 12.89 -3.32 -1.13
N GLN A 145 12.17 -4.36 -1.52
CA GLN A 145 12.31 -4.98 -2.85
C GLN A 145 11.46 -4.27 -3.93
N ALA A 146 10.77 -3.19 -3.60
CA ALA A 146 10.15 -2.33 -4.61
C ALA A 146 11.20 -1.77 -5.57
N THR A 147 10.81 -1.52 -6.82
CA THR A 147 11.69 -0.92 -7.84
C THR A 147 12.27 0.40 -7.34
N TYR A 148 11.48 1.20 -6.62
CA TYR A 148 11.91 2.46 -6.04
C TYR A 148 11.41 2.64 -4.61
N THR A 149 12.27 3.22 -3.77
CA THR A 149 11.88 3.71 -2.44
C THR A 149 11.73 5.22 -2.48
N VAL A 150 10.64 5.73 -1.91
CA VAL A 150 10.35 7.15 -1.73
C VAL A 150 10.15 7.41 -0.24
N ASN A 151 11.07 8.19 0.35
CA ASN A 151 10.97 8.61 1.74
C ASN A 151 9.92 9.70 1.88
N THR A 152 8.89 9.46 2.70
CA THR A 152 7.75 10.38 2.89
C THR A 152 7.89 11.25 4.15
N ASN A 153 8.99 11.09 4.90
CA ASN A 153 9.20 11.87 6.12
C ASN A 153 9.51 13.33 5.78
N LYS A 154 8.83 14.26 6.46
CA LYS A 154 9.00 15.71 6.29
C LYS A 154 8.75 16.23 4.87
N LYS A 155 8.02 15.49 4.04
CA LYS A 155 7.60 15.90 2.69
C LYS A 155 6.10 16.13 2.63
N THR A 156 5.72 17.11 1.85
CA THR A 156 4.33 17.32 1.43
C THR A 156 3.91 16.25 0.42
N GLU A 157 2.63 16.07 0.24
CA GLU A 157 2.07 15.15 -0.75
C GLU A 157 2.53 15.49 -2.16
N GLN A 158 2.62 16.79 -2.48
CA GLN A 158 3.07 17.26 -3.79
C GLN A 158 4.56 16.95 -4.05
N GLU A 159 5.43 17.10 -3.05
CA GLU A 159 6.85 16.73 -3.17
C GLU A 159 7.02 15.23 -3.40
N ILE A 160 6.20 14.39 -2.72
CA ILE A 160 6.22 12.93 -2.91
C ILE A 160 5.76 12.56 -4.33
N VAL A 161 4.67 13.15 -4.81
CA VAL A 161 4.16 12.92 -6.17
C VAL A 161 5.19 13.36 -7.21
N ASN A 162 5.83 14.53 -7.04
CA ASN A 162 6.86 15.00 -7.94
C ASN A 162 8.08 14.07 -7.99
N GLU A 163 8.54 13.57 -6.84
CA GLU A 163 9.64 12.61 -6.79
C GLU A 163 9.30 11.30 -7.51
N ILE A 164 8.10 10.79 -7.32
CA ILE A 164 7.63 9.58 -8.05
C ILE A 164 7.65 9.82 -9.54
N ARG A 165 7.16 10.98 -9.99
CA ARG A 165 7.13 11.35 -11.42
C ARG A 165 8.53 11.43 -12.05
N GLU A 166 9.49 12.03 -11.35
CA GLU A 166 10.86 12.09 -11.84
C GLU A 166 11.48 10.69 -11.95
N LYS A 167 11.21 9.80 -10.99
CA LYS A 167 11.65 8.41 -11.07
C LYS A 167 11.01 7.65 -12.23
N ILE A 168 9.72 7.90 -12.53
CA ILE A 168 9.03 7.32 -13.70
C ILE A 168 9.67 7.80 -15.01
N LYS A 169 9.93 9.11 -15.16
CA LYS A 169 10.59 9.65 -16.35
C LYS A 169 11.99 9.05 -16.56
N SER A 170 12.77 8.97 -15.49
CA SER A 170 14.09 8.37 -15.55
C SER A 170 14.05 6.89 -15.94
N HIS A 171 13.05 6.16 -15.42
CA HIS A 171 12.85 4.74 -15.78
C HIS A 171 12.54 4.56 -17.27
N GLN A 172 11.64 5.39 -17.81
CA GLN A 172 11.27 5.35 -19.23
C GLN A 172 12.42 5.74 -20.18
N SER A 173 13.40 6.50 -19.70
CA SER A 173 14.57 6.87 -20.48
C SER A 173 15.64 5.77 -20.55
N LEU A 174 15.51 4.74 -19.70
CA LEU A 174 16.44 3.61 -19.60
C LEU A 174 15.94 2.33 -20.28
N THR A 175 14.65 2.28 -20.61
CA THR A 175 13.97 1.18 -21.30
C THR A 175 13.64 1.55 -22.74
#